data_f6a11e1a27c4aa559e3663dc15b2718a
#
_entry.id   f6a11e1a27c4aa559e3663dc15b2718a
#
_cell.length_a   1.000
_cell.length_b   1.000
_cell.length_c   1.000
_cell.angle_alpha   90.00
_cell.angle_beta   90.00
_cell.angle_gamma   90.00
#
_symmetry.space_group_name_H-M   'P 1'
#
loop_
_entity.id
_entity.type
_entity.pdbx_description
1 polymer ?
#
loop_
_entity_poly.entity_id
_entity_poly.type
_entity_poly.pdbx_seq_one_letter_code
_entity_poly.pdbx_strand_id
1 'polypeptide(L)'
;MYIAIAGNIGSGKTTLTKMLSKHYGWKQYLEPVAENPYIDDYYKDISRWALNMEVFYLKQRFKNLLEIQHSKETVIQDRTIFEGVYVFAANNLKMGNMDQRDYETYMELFESMMEVVEMPELMIYLRSSVPHLVKNIQKRGRDYEQKMPLDYLEGINNLYEDFIMNKYKGKVLIVE
;
A
#
# COMPACT_ATOMS: atom_id res chain seq x y z
N MET A 1 1.30 20.11 -4.37
CA MET A 1 0.39 19.07 -4.91
C MET A 1 0.87 17.72 -4.45
N TYR A 2 -0.04 16.87 -3.99
CA TYR A 2 0.25 15.50 -3.56
C TYR A 2 -0.45 14.48 -4.46
N ILE A 3 0.36 13.63 -5.13
CA ILE A 3 -0.09 12.57 -6.04
C ILE A 3 0.28 11.22 -5.42
N ALA A 4 -0.65 10.28 -5.40
CA ALA A 4 -0.44 8.92 -4.90
C ALA A 4 -0.52 7.89 -6.03
N ILE A 5 0.34 6.88 -5.99
CA ILE A 5 0.29 5.73 -6.91
C ILE A 5 -0.15 4.50 -6.13
N ALA A 6 -1.31 3.97 -6.49
CA ALA A 6 -1.90 2.78 -5.92
C ALA A 6 -1.87 1.60 -6.90
N GLY A 7 -1.89 0.39 -6.37
CA GLY A 7 -1.96 -0.83 -7.16
C GLY A 7 -1.31 -2.03 -6.48
N ASN A 8 -1.65 -3.21 -6.94
CA ASN A 8 -1.23 -4.48 -6.36
C ASN A 8 0.29 -4.70 -6.44
N ILE A 9 0.77 -5.71 -5.75
CA ILE A 9 2.16 -6.17 -5.82
C ILE A 9 2.49 -6.54 -7.28
N GLY A 10 3.57 -5.98 -7.83
CA GLY A 10 3.95 -6.22 -9.23
C GLY A 10 3.26 -5.33 -10.27
N SER A 11 2.38 -4.40 -9.90
CA SER A 11 1.68 -3.52 -10.85
C SER A 11 2.53 -2.42 -11.50
N GLY A 12 3.77 -2.23 -11.04
CA GLY A 12 4.68 -1.23 -11.64
C GLY A 12 4.69 0.13 -10.94
N LYS A 13 4.07 0.28 -9.76
CA LYS A 13 4.02 1.52 -8.99
C LYS A 13 5.36 2.23 -8.87
N THR A 14 6.36 1.54 -8.36
CA THR A 14 7.70 2.11 -8.13
C THR A 14 8.35 2.60 -9.43
N THR A 15 8.13 1.87 -10.51
CA THR A 15 8.64 2.26 -11.84
C THR A 15 7.97 3.56 -12.29
N LEU A 16 6.64 3.63 -12.24
CA LEU A 16 5.90 4.82 -12.63
C LEU A 16 6.25 6.02 -11.74
N THR A 17 6.33 5.82 -10.42
CA THR A 17 6.72 6.87 -9.46
C THR A 17 8.07 7.47 -9.83
N LYS A 18 9.08 6.64 -10.09
CA LYS A 18 10.42 7.09 -10.49
C LYS A 18 10.43 7.80 -11.84
N MET A 19 9.66 7.30 -12.82
CA MET A 19 9.56 7.92 -14.13
C MET A 19 8.94 9.32 -14.08
N LEU A 20 7.81 9.46 -13.38
CA LEU A 20 7.12 10.74 -13.21
C LEU A 20 7.96 11.73 -12.39
N SER A 21 8.56 11.26 -11.29
CA SER A 21 9.48 12.07 -10.49
C SER A 21 10.63 12.63 -11.33
N LYS A 22 11.28 11.77 -12.13
CA LYS A 22 12.39 12.18 -13.00
C LYS A 22 11.94 13.15 -14.09
N HIS A 23 10.78 12.92 -14.71
CA HIS A 23 10.29 13.72 -15.84
C HIS A 23 9.85 15.12 -15.41
N TYR A 24 9.15 15.23 -14.28
CA TYR A 24 8.56 16.48 -13.81
C TYR A 24 9.35 17.16 -12.68
N GLY A 25 10.42 16.54 -12.18
CA GLY A 25 11.17 17.04 -11.03
C GLY A 25 10.42 16.94 -9.71
N TRP A 26 9.45 16.03 -9.57
CA TRP A 26 8.66 15.88 -8.36
C TRP A 26 9.42 15.11 -7.27
N LYS A 27 9.22 15.52 -6.03
CA LYS A 27 9.79 14.81 -4.87
C LYS A 27 9.09 13.47 -4.70
N GLN A 28 9.88 12.37 -4.66
CA GLN A 28 9.32 11.02 -4.54
C GLN A 28 9.41 10.48 -3.12
N TYR A 29 8.37 9.75 -2.70
CA TYR A 29 8.34 8.91 -1.52
C TYR A 29 8.13 7.46 -1.93
N LEU A 30 9.12 6.61 -1.73
CA LEU A 30 9.06 5.19 -2.06
C LEU A 30 8.72 4.38 -0.82
N GLU A 31 8.13 3.18 -1.01
CA GLU A 31 7.84 2.26 0.08
C GLU A 31 9.16 1.68 0.63
N PRO A 32 9.45 1.85 1.95
CA PRO A 32 10.66 1.32 2.57
C PRO A 32 10.50 -0.17 2.86
N VAL A 33 10.82 -1.03 1.91
CA VAL A 33 10.68 -2.49 2.06
C VAL A 33 11.78 -3.09 2.94
N ALA A 34 13.00 -2.54 2.90
CA ALA A 34 14.19 -3.13 3.52
C ALA A 34 14.32 -2.89 5.03
N GLU A 35 13.54 -1.99 5.62
CA GLU A 35 13.71 -1.53 7.01
C GLU A 35 12.68 -2.10 7.99
N ASN A 36 11.82 -3.01 7.55
CA ASN A 36 10.80 -3.57 8.42
C ASN A 36 11.39 -4.68 9.31
N PRO A 37 11.49 -4.46 10.64
CA PRO A 37 12.10 -5.43 11.55
C PRO A 37 11.26 -6.69 11.75
N TYR A 38 10.00 -6.70 11.31
CA TYR A 38 9.07 -7.82 11.47
C TYR A 38 8.97 -8.71 10.23
N ILE A 39 9.60 -8.35 9.10
CA ILE A 39 9.35 -9.02 7.83
C ILE A 39 9.71 -10.50 7.85
N ASP A 40 10.85 -10.87 8.43
CA ASP A 40 11.30 -12.25 8.52
C ASP A 40 10.46 -13.08 9.48
N ASP A 41 10.05 -12.48 10.59
CA ASP A 41 9.20 -13.15 11.59
C ASP A 41 7.76 -13.28 11.10
N TYR A 42 7.26 -12.30 10.36
CA TYR A 42 5.95 -12.34 9.73
C TYR A 42 5.81 -13.54 8.79
N TYR A 43 6.79 -13.81 7.94
CA TYR A 43 6.75 -14.96 7.03
C TYR A 43 6.91 -16.32 7.73
N LYS A 44 7.46 -16.36 8.96
CA LYS A 44 7.52 -17.58 9.78
C LYS A 44 6.20 -17.86 10.51
N ASP A 45 5.55 -16.82 11.01
CA ASP A 45 4.27 -16.93 11.75
C ASP A 45 3.41 -15.68 11.48
N ILE A 46 2.64 -15.74 10.39
CA ILE A 46 1.84 -14.63 9.90
C ILE A 46 0.83 -14.17 10.96
N SER A 47 0.12 -15.09 11.59
CA SER A 47 -0.92 -14.76 12.57
C SER A 47 -0.36 -14.07 13.82
N ARG A 48 0.86 -14.45 14.23
CA ARG A 48 1.53 -13.82 15.38
C ARG A 48 1.95 -12.39 15.08
N TRP A 49 2.40 -12.12 13.86
CA TRP A 49 3.09 -10.88 13.52
C TRP A 49 2.30 -9.94 12.60
N ALA A 50 1.10 -10.33 12.14
CA ALA A 50 0.30 -9.53 11.21
C ALA A 50 0.01 -8.12 11.73
N LEU A 51 -0.47 -7.98 12.96
CA LEU A 51 -0.74 -6.67 13.56
C LEU A 51 0.53 -5.82 13.67
N ASN A 52 1.64 -6.41 14.13
CA ASN A 52 2.91 -5.69 14.26
C ASN A 52 3.41 -5.17 12.91
N MET A 53 3.29 -6.00 11.87
CA MET A 53 3.66 -5.66 10.50
C MET A 53 2.83 -4.48 9.97
N GLU A 54 1.51 -4.54 10.13
CA GLU A 54 0.60 -3.51 9.66
C GLU A 54 0.78 -2.19 10.44
N VAL A 55 0.96 -2.24 11.76
CA VAL A 55 1.22 -1.05 12.58
C VAL A 55 2.56 -0.41 12.22
N PHE A 56 3.59 -1.19 11.90
CA PHE A 56 4.87 -0.66 11.44
C PHE A 56 4.69 0.17 10.15
N TYR A 57 4.00 -0.39 9.15
CA TYR A 57 3.74 0.34 7.90
C TYR A 57 2.79 1.51 8.09
N LEU A 58 1.78 1.39 8.94
CA LEU A 58 0.88 2.50 9.28
C LEU A 58 1.65 3.70 9.82
N LYS A 59 2.51 3.46 10.84
CA LYS A 59 3.40 4.47 11.42
C LYS A 59 4.28 5.13 10.35
N GLN A 60 4.91 4.34 9.50
CA GLN A 60 5.83 4.84 8.49
C GLN A 60 5.14 5.70 7.45
N ARG A 61 3.96 5.27 6.99
CA ARG A 61 3.15 6.03 6.03
C ARG A 61 2.56 7.29 6.63
N PHE A 62 2.14 7.25 7.90
CA PHE A 62 1.68 8.44 8.61
C PHE A 62 2.78 9.48 8.75
N LYS A 63 4.01 9.09 9.11
CA LYS A 63 5.15 9.97 9.14
C LYS A 63 5.39 10.64 7.78
N ASN A 64 5.34 9.85 6.70
CA ASN A 64 5.48 10.39 5.34
C ASN A 64 4.38 11.42 5.02
N LEU A 65 3.13 11.17 5.41
CA LEU A 65 2.02 12.11 5.18
C LEU A 65 2.22 13.43 5.91
N LEU A 66 2.72 13.41 7.15
CA LEU A 66 3.05 14.64 7.89
C LEU A 66 4.15 15.45 7.18
N GLU A 67 5.15 14.78 6.60
CA GLU A 67 6.19 15.44 5.81
C GLU A 67 5.63 16.00 4.48
N ILE A 68 4.78 15.22 3.80
CA ILE A 68 4.17 15.59 2.51
C ILE A 68 3.32 16.86 2.66
N GLN A 69 2.45 16.93 3.66
CA GLN A 69 1.57 18.09 3.83
C GLN A 69 2.29 19.39 4.18
N HIS A 70 3.52 19.31 4.71
CA HIS A 70 4.39 20.48 4.95
C HIS A 70 5.28 20.82 3.75
N SER A 71 5.29 19.99 2.71
CA SER A 71 6.09 20.22 1.51
C SER A 71 5.50 21.31 0.63
N LYS A 72 6.33 22.23 0.15
CA LYS A 72 5.96 23.24 -0.86
C LYS A 72 6.11 22.70 -2.30
N GLU A 73 6.70 21.54 -2.47
CA GLU A 73 6.94 20.90 -3.76
C GLU A 73 5.78 19.99 -4.14
N THR A 74 5.68 19.67 -5.42
CA THR A 74 4.83 18.55 -5.85
C THR A 74 5.47 17.24 -5.42
N VAL A 75 4.67 16.40 -4.75
CA VAL A 75 5.09 15.11 -4.20
C VAL A 75 4.36 13.98 -4.91
N ILE A 76 5.10 12.91 -5.20
CA ILE A 76 4.56 11.64 -5.67
C ILE A 76 4.93 10.50 -4.73
N GLN A 77 3.95 9.73 -4.28
CA GLN A 77 4.14 8.65 -3.30
C GLN A 77 3.79 7.29 -3.90
N ASP A 78 4.70 6.33 -3.77
CA ASP A 78 4.48 4.90 -4.06
C ASP A 78 3.81 4.24 -2.86
N ARG A 79 2.57 3.87 -3.01
CA ARG A 79 1.67 3.27 -2.02
C ARG A 79 1.32 4.21 -0.85
N THR A 80 0.05 4.22 -0.52
CA THR A 80 -0.52 5.11 0.50
C THR A 80 -0.85 4.38 1.79
N ILE A 81 -1.16 5.16 2.83
CA ILE A 81 -1.71 4.66 4.09
C ILE A 81 -3.07 3.94 3.88
N PHE A 82 -3.88 4.40 2.93
CA PHE A 82 -5.21 3.84 2.65
C PHE A 82 -5.14 2.40 2.17
N GLU A 83 -4.17 2.05 1.32
CA GLU A 83 -3.96 0.67 0.85
C GLU A 83 -3.54 -0.26 1.98
N GLY A 84 -2.73 0.23 2.93
CA GLY A 84 -2.39 -0.52 4.14
C GLY A 84 -3.61 -0.94 4.91
N VAL A 85 -4.55 -0.02 5.09
CA VAL A 85 -5.77 -0.24 5.89
C VAL A 85 -6.83 -1.02 5.12
N TYR A 86 -7.24 -0.53 3.94
CA TYR A 86 -8.40 -1.07 3.21
C TYR A 86 -8.07 -2.29 2.36
N VAL A 87 -6.80 -2.58 2.14
CA VAL A 87 -6.37 -3.72 1.34
C VAL A 87 -5.59 -4.73 2.19
N PHE A 88 -4.43 -4.36 2.73
CA PHE A 88 -3.53 -5.33 3.37
C PHE A 88 -4.01 -5.77 4.77
N ALA A 89 -4.36 -4.84 5.65
CA ALA A 89 -4.91 -5.18 6.96
C ALA A 89 -6.29 -5.86 6.83
N ALA A 90 -7.13 -5.39 5.91
CA ALA A 90 -8.41 -6.03 5.60
C ALA A 90 -8.22 -7.46 5.09
N ASN A 91 -7.19 -7.72 4.28
CA ASN A 91 -6.85 -9.08 3.85
C ASN A 91 -6.39 -9.97 5.00
N ASN A 92 -5.58 -9.45 5.92
CA ASN A 92 -5.16 -10.19 7.11
C ASN A 92 -6.35 -10.57 8.00
N LEU A 93 -7.33 -9.68 8.16
CA LEU A 93 -8.59 -10.01 8.82
C LEU A 93 -9.35 -11.11 8.08
N LYS A 94 -9.56 -10.96 6.78
CA LYS A 94 -10.29 -11.93 5.94
C LYS A 94 -9.66 -13.32 5.95
N MET A 95 -8.34 -13.41 5.99
CA MET A 95 -7.59 -14.67 6.03
C MET A 95 -7.47 -15.25 7.44
N GLY A 96 -7.97 -14.57 8.48
CA GLY A 96 -7.86 -15.02 9.87
C GLY A 96 -6.47 -14.84 10.48
N ASN A 97 -5.60 -14.04 9.85
CA ASN A 97 -4.27 -13.71 10.36
C ASN A 97 -4.30 -12.60 11.43
N MET A 98 -5.38 -11.85 11.46
CA MET A 98 -5.66 -10.79 12.44
C MET A 98 -7.08 -11.01 12.95
N ASP A 99 -7.30 -10.95 14.25
CA ASP A 99 -8.65 -11.05 14.79
C ASP A 99 -9.43 -9.73 14.65
N GLN A 100 -10.75 -9.82 14.85
CA GLN A 100 -11.65 -8.67 14.69
C GLN A 100 -11.30 -7.51 15.63
N ARG A 101 -10.95 -7.83 16.89
CA ARG A 101 -10.59 -6.83 17.91
C ARG A 101 -9.31 -6.08 17.53
N ASP A 102 -8.30 -6.80 17.07
CA ASP A 102 -7.03 -6.21 16.64
C ASP A 102 -7.21 -5.31 15.41
N TYR A 103 -8.05 -5.75 14.46
CA TYR A 103 -8.40 -4.96 13.29
C TYR A 103 -9.18 -3.69 13.65
N GLU A 104 -10.15 -3.77 14.57
CA GLU A 104 -10.89 -2.61 15.05
C GLU A 104 -9.98 -1.59 15.72
N THR A 105 -9.09 -2.03 16.62
CA THR A 105 -8.10 -1.17 17.27
C THR A 105 -7.16 -0.50 16.23
N TYR A 106 -6.75 -1.25 15.24
CA TYR A 106 -5.93 -0.72 14.13
C TYR A 106 -6.69 0.34 13.30
N MET A 107 -7.99 0.10 13.02
CA MET A 107 -8.85 1.06 12.32
C MET A 107 -9.06 2.35 13.11
N GLU A 108 -9.32 2.26 14.41
CA GLU A 108 -9.48 3.43 15.28
C GLU A 108 -8.20 4.28 15.34
N LEU A 109 -7.04 3.62 15.37
CA LEU A 109 -5.75 4.30 15.28
C LEU A 109 -5.59 5.05 13.95
N PHE A 110 -5.91 4.38 12.84
CA PHE A 110 -5.90 5.00 11.52
C PHE A 110 -6.85 6.20 11.42
N GLU A 111 -8.09 6.07 11.89
CA GLU A 111 -9.07 7.14 11.87
C GLU A 111 -8.60 8.37 12.65
N SER A 112 -8.00 8.16 13.84
CA SER A 112 -7.40 9.24 14.63
C SER A 112 -6.24 9.93 13.89
N MET A 113 -5.42 9.17 13.16
CA MET A 113 -4.34 9.74 12.33
C MET A 113 -4.91 10.60 11.17
N MET A 114 -6.04 10.18 10.58
CA MET A 114 -6.63 10.87 9.43
C MET A 114 -7.27 12.22 9.80
N GLU A 115 -7.50 12.50 11.08
CA GLU A 115 -7.98 13.83 11.54
C GLU A 115 -6.97 14.96 11.30
N VAL A 116 -5.68 14.62 11.17
CA VAL A 116 -4.59 15.60 11.09
C VAL A 116 -3.80 15.56 9.78
N VAL A 117 -4.21 14.77 8.81
CA VAL A 117 -3.53 14.66 7.50
C VAL A 117 -4.48 14.89 6.34
N GLU A 118 -3.94 15.35 5.22
CA GLU A 118 -4.67 15.60 3.99
C GLU A 118 -4.64 14.39 3.05
N MET A 119 -5.73 14.22 2.30
CA MET A 119 -5.81 13.21 1.25
C MET A 119 -5.01 13.62 0.00
N PRO A 120 -4.55 12.66 -0.83
CA PRO A 120 -3.99 12.97 -2.14
C PRO A 120 -4.96 13.79 -3.00
N GLU A 121 -4.44 14.80 -3.69
CA GLU A 121 -5.21 15.56 -4.68
C GLU A 121 -5.57 14.70 -5.90
N LEU A 122 -4.72 13.69 -6.19
CA LEU A 122 -4.95 12.68 -7.22
C LEU A 122 -4.35 11.33 -6.81
N MET A 123 -5.14 10.27 -6.94
CA MET A 123 -4.65 8.90 -6.87
C MET A 123 -4.62 8.29 -8.26
N ILE A 124 -3.47 7.76 -8.68
CA ILE A 124 -3.33 6.98 -9.92
C ILE A 124 -3.35 5.50 -9.54
N TYR A 125 -4.41 4.81 -9.92
CA TYR A 125 -4.55 3.37 -9.67
C TYR A 125 -4.10 2.56 -10.88
N LEU A 126 -3.03 1.77 -10.70
CA LEU A 126 -2.55 0.83 -11.69
C LEU A 126 -3.32 -0.48 -11.58
N ARG A 127 -4.40 -0.58 -12.37
CA ARG A 127 -5.19 -1.81 -12.48
C ARG A 127 -4.39 -2.83 -13.29
N SER A 128 -4.31 -4.06 -12.83
CA SER A 128 -3.56 -5.10 -13.53
C SER A 128 -4.18 -6.48 -13.30
N SER A 129 -4.11 -7.32 -14.32
CA SER A 129 -4.55 -8.72 -14.22
C SER A 129 -3.55 -9.56 -13.41
N VAL A 130 -4.05 -10.56 -12.69
CA VAL A 130 -3.20 -11.45 -11.88
C VAL A 130 -2.08 -12.10 -12.69
N PRO A 131 -2.31 -12.61 -13.93
CA PRO A 131 -1.22 -13.15 -14.75
C PRO A 131 -0.11 -12.13 -15.04
N HIS A 132 -0.47 -10.85 -15.26
CA HIS A 132 0.50 -9.80 -15.48
C HIS A 132 1.31 -9.50 -14.21
N LEU A 133 0.64 -9.46 -13.04
CA LEU A 133 1.30 -9.27 -11.75
C LEU A 133 2.31 -10.38 -11.48
N VAL A 134 1.93 -11.64 -11.68
CA VAL A 134 2.82 -12.81 -11.51
C VAL A 134 4.07 -12.70 -12.38
N LYS A 135 3.90 -12.37 -13.66
CA LYS A 135 5.02 -12.17 -14.59
C LYS A 135 5.99 -11.10 -14.08
N ASN A 136 5.47 -9.97 -13.61
CA ASN A 136 6.30 -8.88 -13.10
C ASN A 136 7.01 -9.24 -11.80
N ILE A 137 6.33 -9.97 -10.89
CA ILE A 137 6.91 -10.46 -9.63
C ILE A 137 8.07 -11.42 -9.92
N GLN A 138 7.88 -12.37 -10.82
CA GLN A 138 8.92 -13.31 -11.24
C GLN A 138 10.13 -12.59 -11.84
N LYS A 139 9.89 -11.62 -12.72
CA LYS A 139 10.95 -10.80 -13.35
C LYS A 139 11.75 -10.00 -12.32
N ARG A 140 11.09 -9.50 -11.26
CA ARG A 140 11.73 -8.73 -10.20
C ARG A 140 12.62 -9.59 -9.29
N GLY A 141 12.26 -10.85 -9.07
CA GLY A 141 13.12 -11.85 -8.42
C GLY A 141 13.34 -11.67 -6.91
N ARG A 142 12.43 -11.02 -6.18
CA ARG A 142 12.51 -10.94 -4.72
C ARG A 142 12.14 -12.28 -4.09
N ASP A 143 13.01 -12.86 -3.26
CA ASP A 143 12.86 -14.21 -2.72
C ASP A 143 11.55 -14.44 -1.97
N TYR A 144 11.12 -13.50 -1.12
CA TYR A 144 9.88 -13.60 -0.35
C TYR A 144 8.61 -13.49 -1.20
N GLU A 145 8.69 -12.94 -2.41
CA GLU A 145 7.57 -12.82 -3.34
C GLU A 145 7.42 -14.03 -4.26
N GLN A 146 8.48 -14.80 -4.49
CA GLN A 146 8.47 -15.93 -5.43
C GLN A 146 7.53 -17.06 -5.01
N LYS A 147 7.23 -17.17 -3.72
CA LYS A 147 6.34 -18.19 -3.13
C LYS A 147 4.93 -17.68 -2.86
N MET A 148 4.59 -16.49 -3.34
CA MET A 148 3.29 -15.88 -3.09
C MET A 148 2.18 -16.67 -3.80
N PRO A 149 1.15 -17.18 -3.07
CA PRO A 149 0.04 -17.91 -3.67
C PRO A 149 -0.79 -17.04 -4.63
N LEU A 150 -1.33 -17.66 -5.69
CA LEU A 150 -2.18 -16.95 -6.66
C LEU A 150 -3.45 -16.41 -6.03
N ASP A 151 -4.09 -17.18 -5.16
CA ASP A 151 -5.31 -16.80 -4.44
C ASP A 151 -5.08 -15.60 -3.51
N TYR A 152 -3.88 -15.46 -2.96
CA TYR A 152 -3.48 -14.27 -2.22
C TYR A 152 -3.47 -13.03 -3.14
N LEU A 153 -2.84 -13.12 -4.32
CA LEU A 153 -2.81 -12.01 -5.28
C LEU A 153 -4.20 -11.66 -5.81
N GLU A 154 -5.05 -12.66 -6.06
CA GLU A 154 -6.45 -12.46 -6.45
C GLU A 154 -7.25 -11.79 -5.33
N GLY A 155 -7.09 -12.24 -4.09
CA GLY A 155 -7.72 -11.65 -2.92
C GLY A 155 -7.35 -10.17 -2.75
N ILE A 156 -6.06 -9.85 -2.86
CA ILE A 156 -5.57 -8.47 -2.83
C ILE A 156 -6.13 -7.67 -4.00
N ASN A 157 -6.19 -8.22 -5.21
CA ASN A 157 -6.75 -7.53 -6.38
C ASN A 157 -8.23 -7.16 -6.19
N ASN A 158 -9.03 -8.08 -5.65
CA ASN A 158 -10.43 -7.83 -5.34
C ASN A 158 -10.61 -6.74 -4.27
N LEU A 159 -9.73 -6.71 -3.27
CA LEU A 159 -9.73 -5.66 -2.24
C LEU A 159 -9.32 -4.29 -2.81
N TYR A 160 -8.41 -4.24 -3.78
CA TYR A 160 -8.10 -3.00 -4.49
C TYR A 160 -9.30 -2.46 -5.27
N GLU A 161 -10.02 -3.33 -6.00
CA GLU A 161 -11.24 -2.92 -6.71
C GLU A 161 -12.29 -2.38 -5.74
N ASP A 162 -12.56 -3.08 -4.63
CA ASP A 162 -13.49 -2.62 -3.60
C ASP A 162 -13.03 -1.29 -2.96
N PHE A 163 -11.75 -1.16 -2.66
CA PHE A 163 -11.18 0.06 -2.11
C PHE A 163 -11.38 1.25 -3.05
N ILE A 164 -10.98 1.11 -4.31
CA ILE A 164 -11.04 2.20 -5.30
C ILE A 164 -12.47 2.57 -5.65
N MET A 165 -13.36 1.59 -5.82
CA MET A 165 -14.72 1.83 -6.29
C MET A 165 -15.70 2.23 -5.17
N ASN A 166 -15.47 1.75 -3.94
CA ASN A 166 -16.47 1.87 -2.88
C ASN A 166 -16.01 2.66 -1.65
N LYS A 167 -14.71 2.70 -1.34
CA LYS A 167 -14.20 3.25 -0.08
C LYS A 167 -13.44 4.56 -0.24
N TYR A 168 -12.64 4.68 -1.29
CA TYR A 168 -11.87 5.91 -1.53
C TYR A 168 -12.76 7.04 -2.06
N LYS A 169 -12.69 8.20 -1.43
CA LYS A 169 -13.56 9.35 -1.74
C LYS A 169 -12.86 10.47 -2.54
N GLY A 170 -11.56 10.33 -2.75
CA GLY A 170 -10.76 11.29 -3.52
C GLY A 170 -10.86 11.09 -5.04
N LYS A 171 -10.14 11.93 -5.78
CA LYS A 171 -10.02 11.79 -7.24
C LYS A 171 -9.14 10.62 -7.60
N VAL A 172 -9.60 9.77 -8.52
CA VAL A 172 -8.86 8.60 -9.01
C VAL A 172 -8.73 8.65 -10.53
N LEU A 173 -7.52 8.39 -11.02
CA LEU A 173 -7.23 8.06 -12.41
C LEU A 173 -6.90 6.56 -12.47
N ILE A 174 -7.71 5.78 -13.18
CA ILE A 174 -7.47 4.35 -13.39
C ILE A 174 -6.66 4.18 -14.68
N VAL A 175 -5.55 3.44 -14.58
CA VAL A 175 -4.65 3.11 -15.69
C VAL A 175 -4.54 1.58 -15.78
N GLU A 176 -4.81 1.02 -16.96
CA GLU A 176 -4.74 -0.42 -17.27
C GLU A 176 -3.46 -0.78 -18.03
#